data_193a2dd68b344f9a7f536c2f737d5c3f
#
_entry.id   193a2dd68b344f9a7f536c2f737d5c3f
#
_cell.length_a   1.000
_cell.length_b   1.000
_cell.length_c   1.000
_cell.angle_alpha   90.00
_cell.angle_beta   90.00
_cell.angle_gamma   90.00
#
_symmetry.space_group_name_H-M   'P 1'
#
loop_
_entity.id
_entity.type
_entity.pdbx_description
1 polymer ?
#
loop_
_entity_poly.entity_id
_entity_poly.type
_entity_poly.pdbx_seq_one_letter_code
_entity_poly.pdbx_strand_id
1 'polypeptide(L)'
;MISRIWFGFKAFFTNAGYRSLRNYIALFLVGVTTTVMLGACAGGNAGTSGTNPATSGSSVTASKPDVQLTLVSFAVTKSAHEAVIPKFIAKWKQEQNQNVSFKQSYGGSGSQTRAVIDGLEADVVHLALGSDVQKIEKAGLIEPGWEKEYPNNGVVTKSVAALVTREGNPKGIKGWSDLAKDGISWITADPKTSGVARWNFLALWNAAIKSNSDEAKATEFVGKAYRNVPVLTKDAREATDVFVKQGQGDALINYENEVVLAQQKGEKVSYIVPDVNISIDNPIAAVDKNTAKHGTKAVAEAFIKFLYSPEAQQEFAKAGFRPVNPEVAKQKEFAEKYPEIKNLATIDDFGGWSKAQAKFFGDGAIFDQIQTNKK
;
A
#
# COMPACT_ATOMS: atom_id res chain seq x y z
N MET A 1 6.80 -68.34 10.58
CA MET A 1 8.11 -68.48 9.93
C MET A 1 8.46 -67.05 9.47
N ILE A 2 9.22 -66.29 10.27
CA ILE A 2 10.66 -66.02 10.20
C ILE A 2 10.98 -65.49 8.78
N SER A 3 11.29 -64.16 8.56
CA SER A 3 12.61 -63.62 8.81
C SER A 3 12.63 -62.08 8.65
N ARG A 4 13.27 -61.44 9.61
CA ARG A 4 13.74 -60.02 9.61
C ARG A 4 14.88 -59.88 8.59
N ILE A 5 14.92 -58.74 7.86
CA ILE A 5 16.19 -58.20 7.38
C ILE A 5 16.18 -56.69 7.67
N TRP A 6 17.09 -56.33 8.54
CA TRP A 6 17.53 -54.98 8.93
C TRP A 6 18.66 -54.60 7.98
N PHE A 7 18.54 -53.42 7.33
CA PHE A 7 19.73 -52.75 6.77
C PHE A 7 19.72 -51.28 7.19
N GLY A 8 20.68 -51.00 8.04
CA GLY A 8 21.02 -49.65 8.46
C GLY A 8 21.81 -48.94 7.36
N PHE A 9 21.56 -47.66 7.22
CA PHE A 9 22.44 -46.78 6.50
C PHE A 9 23.06 -45.76 7.47
N LYS A 10 24.38 -45.88 7.57
CA LYS A 10 25.27 -45.02 8.35
C LYS A 10 25.29 -43.61 7.78
N ALA A 11 25.18 -42.65 8.68
CA ALA A 11 25.48 -41.24 8.45
C ALA A 11 26.97 -41.07 8.06
N PHE A 12 27.23 -40.36 7.00
CA PHE A 12 28.52 -39.76 6.72
C PHE A 12 28.44 -38.26 7.08
N PHE A 13 28.99 -37.94 8.24
CA PHE A 13 29.39 -36.56 8.57
C PHE A 13 30.76 -36.32 7.98
N THR A 14 30.89 -35.43 7.04
CA THR A 14 32.17 -34.79 6.71
C THR A 14 32.18 -33.38 7.24
N ASN A 15 33.03 -33.18 8.23
CA ASN A 15 33.49 -31.92 8.75
C ASN A 15 34.30 -31.16 7.67
N ALA A 16 33.91 -29.95 7.35
CA ALA A 16 34.82 -28.94 6.81
C ALA A 16 34.30 -27.55 7.23
N GLY A 17 34.91 -27.01 8.23
CA GLY A 17 35.76 -25.88 8.14
C GLY A 17 35.11 -24.63 8.76
N TYR A 18 34.94 -24.59 10.11
CA TYR A 18 34.87 -23.34 10.86
C TYR A 18 36.28 -22.71 10.87
N ARG A 19 36.49 -21.66 10.07
CA ARG A 19 37.61 -20.73 10.27
C ARG A 19 37.03 -19.34 10.59
N SER A 20 37.03 -19.06 11.87
CA SER A 20 37.49 -17.87 12.57
C SER A 20 37.70 -16.63 11.66
N LEU A 21 36.85 -15.62 11.80
CA LEU A 21 37.20 -14.23 11.56
C LEU A 21 36.90 -13.43 12.84
N ARG A 22 37.84 -13.57 13.80
CA ARG A 22 38.07 -12.61 14.91
C ARG A 22 39.20 -11.66 14.42
N ASN A 23 39.08 -10.44 14.85
CA ASN A 23 40.03 -9.31 14.78
C ASN A 23 39.89 -8.39 13.57
N TYR A 24 39.21 -7.26 13.83
CA TYR A 24 39.74 -5.94 13.60
C TYR A 24 38.99 -4.94 14.50
N ILE A 25 39.38 -4.91 15.78
CA ILE A 25 39.19 -3.73 16.64
C ILE A 25 40.46 -2.94 16.50
N ALA A 26 40.40 -1.86 15.77
CA ALA A 26 41.46 -0.85 15.80
C ALA A 26 40.96 0.31 16.67
N LEU A 27 41.60 0.42 17.85
CA LEU A 27 41.57 1.61 18.69
C LEU A 27 42.11 2.83 17.92
N PHE A 28 41.31 3.90 17.86
CA PHE A 28 41.87 5.24 17.70
C PHE A 28 41.50 6.06 18.94
N LEU A 29 42.47 6.12 19.84
CA LEU A 29 42.61 7.07 20.94
C LEU A 29 43.67 8.09 20.52
N VAL A 30 43.26 9.33 20.28
CA VAL A 30 44.09 10.56 20.28
C VAL A 30 43.08 11.70 20.27
N GLY A 31 43.00 12.67 21.12
CA GLY A 31 43.88 13.33 22.03
C GLY A 31 43.18 14.66 22.28
N VAL A 32 42.72 14.85 23.52
CA VAL A 32 42.15 16.13 23.99
C VAL A 32 43.30 17.12 24.15
N THR A 33 43.25 18.22 23.41
CA THR A 33 44.05 19.43 23.78
C THR A 33 43.09 20.58 24.05
N THR A 34 42.88 20.80 25.31
CA THR A 34 42.31 22.02 25.88
C THR A 34 43.33 23.17 25.75
N THR A 35 42.92 24.19 25.02
CA THR A 35 43.66 25.47 25.09
C THR A 35 42.76 26.51 25.74
N VAL A 36 43.00 26.77 27.00
CA VAL A 36 42.47 27.92 27.75
C VAL A 36 43.36 29.11 27.43
N MET A 37 42.78 30.15 26.84
CA MET A 37 43.40 31.48 26.83
C MET A 37 42.54 32.42 27.65
N LEU A 38 43.06 32.70 28.84
CA LEU A 38 42.68 33.87 29.63
C LEU A 38 43.42 35.09 29.05
N GLY A 39 42.69 36.13 28.72
CA GLY A 39 43.22 37.45 28.38
C GLY A 39 42.47 38.50 29.19
N ALA A 40 43.16 39.09 30.14
CA ALA A 40 42.66 40.05 31.11
C ALA A 40 42.51 41.47 30.54
N CYS A 41 41.68 42.22 31.22
CA CYS A 41 41.34 43.63 31.07
C CYS A 41 42.55 44.58 31.03
N ALA A 42 42.44 45.66 30.29
CA ALA A 42 42.89 46.98 30.73
C ALA A 42 42.16 48.07 29.91
N GLY A 43 41.69 49.08 30.58
CA GLY A 43 40.85 50.15 30.10
C GLY A 43 41.57 51.26 29.35
N GLY A 44 40.78 52.20 28.79
CA GLY A 44 41.23 53.41 28.16
C GLY A 44 40.10 54.12 27.40
N ASN A 45 39.65 55.21 28.00
CA ASN A 45 38.59 56.10 27.57
C ASN A 45 39.06 57.02 26.43
N ALA A 46 38.26 57.31 25.43
CA ALA A 46 38.01 58.64 24.86
C ALA A 46 37.28 58.55 23.51
N GLY A 47 36.22 59.37 23.40
CA GLY A 47 35.20 59.39 22.36
C GLY A 47 35.70 59.83 20.97
N THR A 48 34.83 59.51 20.03
CA THR A 48 34.34 60.50 18.99
C THR A 48 33.25 59.85 18.14
N SER A 49 32.33 60.67 17.76
CA SER A 49 31.16 60.47 16.88
C SER A 49 31.51 59.74 15.57
N GLY A 50 30.63 58.82 15.13
CA GLY A 50 30.72 58.34 13.76
C GLY A 50 29.61 57.32 13.45
N THR A 51 28.53 57.81 12.82
CA THR A 51 27.64 57.13 11.84
C THR A 51 27.40 55.64 11.98
N ASN A 52 26.17 55.30 12.40
CA ASN A 52 25.59 53.98 12.26
C ASN A 52 25.54 53.50 10.79
N PRO A 53 26.09 52.36 10.43
CA PRO A 53 25.61 51.60 9.30
C PRO A 53 24.41 50.76 9.77
N ALA A 54 23.26 50.97 9.18
CA ALA A 54 22.11 50.08 9.31
C ALA A 54 22.53 48.64 8.95
N THR A 55 22.78 47.84 9.94
CA THR A 55 22.91 46.40 9.75
C THR A 55 21.53 45.86 9.42
N SER A 56 21.28 45.65 8.11
CA SER A 56 20.18 44.86 7.63
C SER A 56 20.33 43.47 8.26
N GLY A 57 19.67 43.28 9.40
CA GLY A 57 19.57 41.96 10.03
C GLY A 57 18.75 41.06 9.12
N SER A 58 19.40 40.31 8.25
CA SER A 58 18.78 39.12 7.67
C SER A 58 18.39 38.23 8.84
N SER A 59 17.11 38.23 9.18
CA SER A 59 16.55 37.27 10.11
C SER A 59 16.75 35.88 9.47
N VAL A 60 17.84 35.21 9.84
CA VAL A 60 17.99 33.77 9.58
C VAL A 60 16.90 33.13 10.41
N THR A 61 15.78 32.80 9.79
CA THR A 61 14.71 32.03 10.40
C THR A 61 15.35 30.69 10.79
N ALA A 62 15.46 30.44 12.08
CA ALA A 62 16.01 29.16 12.60
C ALA A 62 15.21 28.02 11.97
N SER A 63 15.90 27.01 11.44
CA SER A 63 15.24 25.82 10.90
C SER A 63 14.51 25.10 12.04
N LYS A 64 13.26 24.66 11.76
CA LYS A 64 12.53 23.80 12.70
C LYS A 64 13.30 22.46 12.84
N PRO A 65 13.14 21.75 13.98
CA PRO A 65 13.71 20.41 14.16
C PRO A 65 13.28 19.45 13.02
N ASP A 66 14.18 18.57 12.62
CA ASP A 66 13.90 17.54 11.63
C ASP A 66 12.77 16.61 12.12
N VAL A 67 11.93 16.17 11.21
CA VAL A 67 10.78 15.30 11.49
C VAL A 67 10.87 14.03 10.66
N GLN A 68 10.48 12.91 11.25
CA GLN A 68 10.34 11.64 10.55
C GLN A 68 8.90 11.15 10.62
N LEU A 69 8.28 10.93 9.46
CA LEU A 69 6.97 10.29 9.34
C LEU A 69 7.11 8.80 9.06
N THR A 70 6.30 7.99 9.71
CA THR A 70 6.13 6.57 9.40
C THR A 70 4.86 6.38 8.58
N LEU A 71 5.02 6.03 7.29
CA LEU A 71 3.93 5.71 6.37
C LEU A 71 3.75 4.20 6.29
N VAL A 72 2.56 3.72 6.63
CA VAL A 72 2.18 2.30 6.49
C VAL A 72 1.12 2.18 5.40
N SER A 73 1.38 1.34 4.38
CA SER A 73 0.49 1.28 3.23
C SER A 73 0.40 -0.13 2.62
N PHE A 74 -0.62 -0.32 1.77
CA PHE A 74 -0.73 -1.55 1.01
C PHE A 74 0.27 -1.59 -0.16
N ALA A 75 0.67 -2.81 -0.56
CA ALA A 75 1.87 -3.05 -1.36
C ALA A 75 1.93 -2.28 -2.70
N VAL A 76 0.79 -2.09 -3.35
CA VAL A 76 0.76 -1.55 -4.72
C VAL A 76 0.97 -0.04 -4.81
N THR A 77 0.83 0.69 -3.70
CA THR A 77 1.05 2.15 -3.66
C THR A 77 2.51 2.56 -3.67
N LYS A 78 3.41 1.60 -3.43
CA LYS A 78 4.83 1.89 -3.23
C LYS A 78 5.44 2.76 -4.33
N SER A 79 5.23 2.39 -5.60
CA SER A 79 5.80 3.14 -6.74
C SER A 79 5.25 4.56 -6.86
N ALA A 80 3.96 4.76 -6.54
CA ALA A 80 3.37 6.09 -6.51
C ALA A 80 3.92 6.93 -5.36
N HIS A 81 4.03 6.36 -4.16
CA HIS A 81 4.63 7.05 -3.02
C HIS A 81 6.10 7.42 -3.26
N GLU A 82 6.88 6.56 -3.91
CA GLU A 82 8.26 6.85 -4.30
C GLU A 82 8.36 8.08 -5.24
N ALA A 83 7.36 8.34 -6.07
CA ALA A 83 7.29 9.52 -6.92
C ALA A 83 6.77 10.76 -6.18
N VAL A 84 5.83 10.61 -5.25
CA VAL A 84 5.13 11.72 -4.59
C VAL A 84 5.89 12.25 -3.37
N ILE A 85 6.49 11.38 -2.56
CA ILE A 85 7.18 11.74 -1.31
C ILE A 85 8.30 12.77 -1.53
N PRO A 86 9.20 12.64 -2.52
CA PRO A 86 10.24 13.65 -2.76
C PRO A 86 9.67 15.04 -3.08
N LYS A 87 8.54 15.11 -3.78
CA LYS A 87 7.86 16.36 -4.11
C LYS A 87 7.30 17.04 -2.85
N PHE A 88 6.66 16.25 -1.97
CA PHE A 88 6.20 16.75 -0.67
C PHE A 88 7.36 17.26 0.19
N ILE A 89 8.45 16.50 0.29
CA ILE A 89 9.63 16.90 1.07
C ILE A 89 10.19 18.24 0.58
N ALA A 90 10.33 18.41 -0.74
CA ALA A 90 10.82 19.66 -1.33
C ALA A 90 9.87 20.84 -1.04
N LYS A 91 8.57 20.64 -1.24
CA LYS A 91 7.53 21.62 -0.94
C LYS A 91 7.52 22.01 0.54
N TRP A 92 7.51 21.03 1.44
CA TRP A 92 7.50 21.28 2.89
C TRP A 92 8.75 22.01 3.34
N LYS A 93 9.93 21.64 2.82
CA LYS A 93 11.19 22.35 3.09
C LYS A 93 11.14 23.81 2.66
N GLN A 94 10.58 24.07 1.49
CA GLN A 94 10.43 25.43 0.96
C GLN A 94 9.46 26.27 1.82
N GLU A 95 8.32 25.71 2.21
CA GLU A 95 7.24 26.42 2.90
C GLU A 95 7.47 26.56 4.40
N GLN A 96 8.07 25.56 5.04
CA GLN A 96 8.17 25.45 6.49
C GLN A 96 9.60 25.53 7.04
N ASN A 97 10.62 25.58 6.16
CA ASN A 97 12.04 25.50 6.51
C ASN A 97 12.35 24.32 7.46
N GLN A 98 11.68 23.18 7.27
CA GLN A 98 11.84 21.98 8.07
C GLN A 98 12.18 20.79 7.19
N ASN A 99 13.13 19.94 7.61
CA ASN A 99 13.40 18.69 6.93
C ASN A 99 12.42 17.62 7.38
N VAL A 100 11.95 16.83 6.40
CA VAL A 100 11.08 15.66 6.64
C VAL A 100 11.72 14.45 6.00
N SER A 101 11.68 13.33 6.71
CA SER A 101 12.07 12.01 6.21
C SER A 101 10.93 11.02 6.39
N PHE A 102 10.96 9.92 5.65
CA PHE A 102 9.92 8.90 5.70
C PHE A 102 10.50 7.53 6.01
N LYS A 103 9.93 6.87 7.02
CA LYS A 103 9.95 5.41 7.14
C LYS A 103 8.72 4.87 6.43
N GLN A 104 8.88 3.78 5.67
CA GLN A 104 7.81 3.25 4.86
C GLN A 104 7.67 1.74 5.08
N SER A 105 6.44 1.26 5.25
CA SER A 105 6.11 -0.17 5.34
C SER A 105 5.01 -0.50 4.36
N TYR A 106 5.22 -1.57 3.57
CA TYR A 106 4.30 -2.00 2.53
C TYR A 106 4.02 -3.50 2.62
N GLY A 107 2.74 -3.88 2.45
CA GLY A 107 2.31 -5.27 2.47
C GLY A 107 0.83 -5.42 2.19
N GLY A 108 0.25 -6.58 2.47
CA GLY A 108 -1.20 -6.75 2.41
C GLY A 108 -1.92 -5.82 3.39
N SER A 109 -2.98 -5.13 2.95
CA SER A 109 -3.67 -4.11 3.76
C SER A 109 -4.09 -4.63 5.14
N GLY A 110 -4.72 -5.82 5.20
CA GLY A 110 -5.09 -6.42 6.47
C GLY A 110 -3.89 -6.81 7.35
N SER A 111 -2.75 -7.16 6.76
CA SER A 111 -1.50 -7.42 7.50
C SER A 111 -0.91 -6.14 8.07
N GLN A 112 -0.92 -5.06 7.29
CA GLN A 112 -0.46 -3.75 7.74
C GLN A 112 -1.36 -3.19 8.85
N THR A 113 -2.68 -3.36 8.73
CA THR A 113 -3.64 -3.01 9.78
C THR A 113 -3.31 -3.70 11.10
N ARG A 114 -3.08 -5.02 11.07
CA ARG A 114 -2.67 -5.78 12.27
C ARG A 114 -1.36 -5.28 12.84
N ALA A 115 -0.36 -5.05 11.99
CA ALA A 115 0.93 -4.54 12.43
C ALA A 115 0.81 -3.19 13.18
N VAL A 116 -0.04 -2.28 12.69
CA VAL A 116 -0.30 -0.98 13.37
C VAL A 116 -1.00 -1.20 14.71
N ILE A 117 -2.01 -2.06 14.77
CA ILE A 117 -2.72 -2.38 16.01
C ILE A 117 -1.77 -3.06 17.02
N ASP A 118 -0.87 -3.91 16.56
CA ASP A 118 0.10 -4.65 17.36
C ASP A 118 1.34 -3.82 17.74
N GLY A 119 1.38 -2.52 17.37
CA GLY A 119 2.38 -1.58 17.86
C GLY A 119 3.36 -1.03 16.82
N LEU A 120 3.16 -1.25 15.52
CA LEU A 120 3.89 -0.51 14.50
C LEU A 120 3.42 0.94 14.51
N GLU A 121 4.26 1.84 14.99
CA GLU A 121 3.95 3.25 15.22
C GLU A 121 3.87 4.04 13.89
N ALA A 122 2.80 3.81 13.12
CA ALA A 122 2.51 4.58 11.92
C ALA A 122 2.01 5.98 12.27
N ASP A 123 2.47 7.01 11.56
CA ASP A 123 1.89 8.37 11.61
C ASP A 123 0.76 8.51 10.59
N VAL A 124 0.90 7.85 9.44
CA VAL A 124 -0.07 7.85 8.34
C VAL A 124 -0.31 6.42 7.88
N VAL A 125 -1.58 6.07 7.69
CA VAL A 125 -1.98 4.82 7.05
C VAL A 125 -2.70 5.10 5.75
N HIS A 126 -2.25 4.47 4.64
CA HIS A 126 -2.94 4.46 3.34
C HIS A 126 -3.29 3.02 3.01
N LEU A 127 -4.52 2.63 3.23
CA LEU A 127 -4.97 1.23 3.20
C LEU A 127 -5.90 0.95 2.02
N ALA A 128 -6.04 -0.32 1.69
CA ALA A 128 -6.88 -0.73 0.56
C ALA A 128 -8.38 -0.66 0.85
N LEU A 129 -8.77 -0.62 2.12
CA LEU A 129 -10.17 -0.76 2.56
C LEU A 129 -10.49 0.22 3.70
N GLY A 130 -11.67 0.85 3.66
CA GLY A 130 -12.19 1.62 4.78
C GLY A 130 -12.33 0.78 6.05
N SER A 131 -12.73 -0.49 5.93
CA SER A 131 -12.82 -1.40 7.08
C SER A 131 -11.48 -1.66 7.79
N ASP A 132 -10.38 -1.53 7.08
CA ASP A 132 -9.06 -1.71 7.68
C ASP A 132 -8.65 -0.48 8.50
N VAL A 133 -8.99 0.74 8.05
CA VAL A 133 -8.85 1.96 8.85
C VAL A 133 -9.79 1.93 10.07
N GLN A 134 -11.06 1.52 9.90
CA GLN A 134 -12.02 1.36 10.98
C GLN A 134 -11.57 0.39 12.09
N LYS A 135 -10.76 -0.61 11.77
CA LYS A 135 -10.16 -1.50 12.80
C LYS A 135 -9.13 -0.77 13.65
N ILE A 136 -8.33 0.10 13.03
CA ILE A 136 -7.33 0.91 13.73
C ILE A 136 -8.05 1.97 14.61
N GLU A 137 -9.15 2.57 14.11
CA GLU A 137 -10.04 3.43 14.89
C GLU A 137 -10.61 2.69 16.11
N LYS A 138 -11.17 1.50 15.90
CA LYS A 138 -11.71 0.66 17.02
C LYS A 138 -10.65 0.26 18.04
N ALA A 139 -9.39 0.21 17.64
CA ALA A 139 -8.26 0.00 18.55
C ALA A 139 -7.85 1.29 19.31
N GLY A 140 -8.54 2.41 19.08
CA GLY A 140 -8.29 3.69 19.75
C GLY A 140 -7.02 4.40 19.31
N LEU A 141 -6.55 4.14 18.07
CA LEU A 141 -5.35 4.75 17.51
C LEU A 141 -5.67 5.90 16.54
N ILE A 142 -6.85 5.87 15.92
CA ILE A 142 -7.40 6.90 15.03
C ILE A 142 -8.69 7.42 15.68
N GLU A 143 -8.90 8.72 15.65
CA GLU A 143 -10.12 9.35 16.19
C GLU A 143 -11.33 9.06 15.28
N PRO A 144 -12.56 8.93 15.87
CA PRO A 144 -13.79 8.75 15.09
C PRO A 144 -14.06 9.94 14.17
N GLY A 145 -14.48 9.64 12.94
CA GLY A 145 -14.83 10.67 11.95
C GLY A 145 -13.71 11.01 11.00
N TRP A 146 -12.63 10.25 10.97
CA TRP A 146 -11.48 10.39 10.07
C TRP A 146 -11.89 10.52 8.59
N GLU A 147 -13.01 9.87 8.19
CA GLU A 147 -13.52 9.95 6.82
C GLU A 147 -13.90 11.38 6.41
N LYS A 148 -14.23 12.24 7.38
CA LYS A 148 -14.67 13.63 7.12
C LYS A 148 -13.54 14.64 7.15
N GLU A 149 -12.34 14.25 7.54
CA GLU A 149 -11.19 15.14 7.64
C GLU A 149 -10.61 15.52 6.27
N TYR A 150 -10.83 14.67 5.27
CA TYR A 150 -10.25 14.83 3.93
C TYR A 150 -11.31 14.68 2.83
N PRO A 151 -11.04 15.19 1.61
CA PRO A 151 -11.95 15.04 0.47
C PRO A 151 -12.32 13.58 0.18
N ASN A 152 -13.47 13.37 -0.47
CA ASN A 152 -13.95 12.05 -0.93
C ASN A 152 -14.03 11.00 0.20
N ASN A 153 -14.44 11.40 1.39
CA ASN A 153 -14.50 10.53 2.58
C ASN A 153 -13.15 9.86 2.89
N GLY A 154 -12.05 10.62 2.80
CA GLY A 154 -10.70 10.12 3.05
C GLY A 154 -10.13 9.25 1.92
N VAL A 155 -10.85 9.05 0.83
CA VAL A 155 -10.37 8.26 -0.34
C VAL A 155 -9.39 9.10 -1.16
N VAL A 156 -8.14 8.66 -1.23
CA VAL A 156 -7.05 9.36 -1.91
C VAL A 156 -6.64 8.72 -3.23
N THR A 157 -6.92 7.45 -3.44
CA THR A 157 -6.72 6.75 -4.72
C THR A 157 -7.91 5.87 -5.04
N LYS A 158 -8.15 5.65 -6.33
CA LYS A 158 -9.16 4.75 -6.86
C LYS A 158 -8.56 3.78 -7.87
N SER A 159 -9.17 2.61 -7.97
CA SER A 159 -8.87 1.62 -8.99
C SER A 159 -10.14 0.82 -9.30
N VAL A 160 -10.02 -0.19 -10.14
CA VAL A 160 -11.04 -1.19 -10.41
C VAL A 160 -10.40 -2.56 -10.52
N ALA A 161 -11.18 -3.62 -10.49
CA ALA A 161 -10.68 -4.96 -10.73
C ALA A 161 -10.41 -5.16 -12.23
N ALA A 162 -9.21 -5.62 -12.56
CA ALA A 162 -8.80 -5.97 -13.90
C ALA A 162 -8.62 -7.49 -14.02
N LEU A 163 -9.06 -8.02 -15.14
CA LEU A 163 -8.87 -9.41 -15.52
C LEU A 163 -7.67 -9.48 -16.46
N VAL A 164 -6.54 -9.91 -15.94
CA VAL A 164 -5.26 -9.99 -16.65
C VAL A 164 -5.11 -11.36 -17.28
N THR A 165 -4.61 -11.40 -18.50
CA THR A 165 -4.34 -12.64 -19.25
C THR A 165 -2.91 -12.68 -19.75
N ARG A 166 -2.46 -13.85 -20.18
CA ARG A 166 -1.22 -13.98 -20.94
C ARG A 166 -1.29 -13.16 -22.22
N GLU A 167 -0.13 -12.81 -22.77
CA GLU A 167 -0.03 -12.14 -24.07
C GLU A 167 -0.87 -12.88 -25.12
N GLY A 168 -1.67 -12.14 -25.87
CA GLY A 168 -2.56 -12.70 -26.90
C GLY A 168 -3.75 -13.49 -26.37
N ASN A 169 -3.94 -13.60 -25.05
CA ASN A 169 -5.08 -14.27 -24.42
C ASN A 169 -5.37 -15.68 -24.99
N PRO A 170 -4.45 -16.63 -24.90
CA PRO A 170 -4.54 -17.93 -25.56
C PRO A 170 -5.73 -18.79 -25.08
N LYS A 171 -6.27 -18.51 -23.90
CA LYS A 171 -7.47 -19.19 -23.36
C LYS A 171 -8.78 -18.52 -23.74
N GLY A 172 -8.73 -17.39 -24.45
CA GLY A 172 -9.92 -16.67 -24.89
C GLY A 172 -10.80 -16.14 -23.74
N ILE A 173 -10.19 -15.76 -22.62
CA ILE A 173 -10.87 -15.24 -21.43
C ILE A 173 -11.39 -13.83 -21.72
N LYS A 174 -12.71 -13.61 -21.61
CA LYS A 174 -13.37 -12.34 -21.98
C LYS A 174 -14.08 -11.66 -20.82
N GLY A 175 -14.32 -12.36 -19.72
CA GLY A 175 -15.05 -11.81 -18.58
C GLY A 175 -15.11 -12.75 -17.39
N TRP A 176 -15.86 -12.34 -16.39
CA TRP A 176 -15.94 -13.04 -15.10
C TRP A 176 -16.39 -14.49 -15.21
N SER A 177 -17.34 -14.78 -16.12
CA SER A 177 -17.89 -16.13 -16.32
C SER A 177 -16.85 -17.16 -16.76
N ASP A 178 -15.79 -16.71 -17.43
CA ASP A 178 -14.75 -17.60 -17.92
C ASP A 178 -13.89 -18.19 -16.80
N LEU A 179 -13.81 -17.49 -15.65
CA LEU A 179 -13.04 -17.94 -14.49
C LEU A 179 -13.60 -19.20 -13.83
N ALA A 180 -14.89 -19.49 -14.06
CA ALA A 180 -15.56 -20.69 -13.56
C ALA A 180 -15.53 -21.86 -14.55
N LYS A 181 -14.92 -21.71 -15.74
CA LYS A 181 -14.79 -22.78 -16.75
C LYS A 181 -13.74 -23.81 -16.33
N ASP A 182 -13.98 -25.06 -16.68
CA ASP A 182 -13.02 -26.13 -16.50
C ASP A 182 -11.76 -25.88 -17.37
N GLY A 183 -10.59 -26.20 -16.87
CA GLY A 183 -9.32 -26.01 -17.56
C GLY A 183 -8.82 -24.57 -17.61
N ILE A 184 -9.44 -23.65 -16.87
CA ILE A 184 -8.95 -22.31 -16.59
C ILE A 184 -8.34 -22.31 -15.18
N SER A 185 -7.12 -21.83 -15.06
CA SER A 185 -6.46 -21.58 -13.77
C SER A 185 -6.23 -20.08 -13.61
N TRP A 186 -6.56 -19.51 -12.45
CA TRP A 186 -6.36 -18.09 -12.23
C TRP A 186 -5.82 -17.78 -10.84
N ILE A 187 -5.14 -16.63 -10.71
CA ILE A 187 -4.43 -16.20 -9.51
C ILE A 187 -5.16 -15.00 -8.89
N THR A 188 -5.19 -14.96 -7.58
CA THR A 188 -5.62 -13.80 -6.78
C THR A 188 -4.98 -13.87 -5.39
N ALA A 189 -5.06 -12.77 -4.65
CA ALA A 189 -4.60 -12.74 -3.27
C ALA A 189 -5.65 -13.33 -2.30
N ASP A 190 -5.24 -13.55 -1.04
CA ASP A 190 -6.08 -14.07 0.03
C ASP A 190 -6.90 -12.94 0.69
N PRO A 191 -8.23 -13.01 0.73
CA PRO A 191 -9.08 -12.04 1.44
C PRO A 191 -8.81 -11.90 2.95
N LYS A 192 -8.15 -12.87 3.58
CA LYS A 192 -7.77 -12.79 5.00
C LYS A 192 -6.56 -11.86 5.25
N THR A 193 -5.75 -11.59 4.23
CA THR A 193 -4.52 -10.79 4.34
C THR A 193 -4.53 -9.55 3.44
N SER A 194 -5.19 -9.62 2.30
CA SER A 194 -5.12 -8.63 1.23
C SER A 194 -6.45 -7.93 0.97
N GLY A 195 -6.42 -6.61 0.91
CA GLY A 195 -7.61 -5.82 0.57
C GLY A 195 -8.06 -6.00 -0.88
N VAL A 196 -7.14 -6.14 -1.85
CA VAL A 196 -7.51 -6.40 -3.25
C VAL A 196 -8.36 -7.64 -3.39
N ALA A 197 -8.04 -8.67 -2.64
CA ALA A 197 -8.76 -9.94 -2.74
C ALA A 197 -10.23 -9.81 -2.31
N ARG A 198 -10.52 -8.95 -1.33
CA ARG A 198 -11.91 -8.64 -0.95
C ARG A 198 -12.62 -7.87 -2.06
N TRP A 199 -11.97 -6.90 -2.67
CA TRP A 199 -12.50 -6.18 -3.82
C TRP A 199 -12.73 -7.11 -5.02
N ASN A 200 -11.78 -7.98 -5.34
CA ASN A 200 -11.90 -8.96 -6.43
C ASN A 200 -13.07 -9.93 -6.21
N PHE A 201 -13.22 -10.40 -4.96
CA PHE A 201 -14.36 -11.25 -4.58
C PHE A 201 -15.69 -10.52 -4.78
N LEU A 202 -15.79 -9.27 -4.31
CA LEU A 202 -17.01 -8.47 -4.46
C LEU A 202 -17.30 -8.13 -5.93
N ALA A 203 -16.28 -7.88 -6.76
CA ALA A 203 -16.45 -7.68 -8.20
C ALA A 203 -17.03 -8.94 -8.87
N LEU A 204 -16.47 -10.10 -8.55
CA LEU A 204 -16.95 -11.39 -9.08
C LEU A 204 -18.37 -11.70 -8.59
N TRP A 205 -18.67 -11.44 -7.31
CA TRP A 205 -20.02 -11.58 -6.74
C TRP A 205 -21.00 -10.63 -7.40
N ASN A 206 -20.65 -9.36 -7.58
CA ASN A 206 -21.50 -8.38 -8.26
C ASN A 206 -21.83 -8.83 -9.69
N ALA A 207 -20.85 -9.37 -10.41
CA ALA A 207 -21.07 -9.90 -11.75
C ALA A 207 -22.08 -11.06 -11.76
N ALA A 208 -22.01 -11.95 -10.80
CA ALA A 208 -23.00 -13.02 -10.63
C ALA A 208 -24.41 -12.47 -10.38
N ILE A 209 -24.57 -11.54 -9.44
CA ILE A 209 -25.86 -10.92 -9.13
C ILE A 209 -26.42 -10.17 -10.34
N LYS A 210 -25.61 -9.41 -11.06
CA LYS A 210 -26.01 -8.64 -12.25
C LYS A 210 -26.39 -9.53 -13.45
N SER A 211 -25.94 -10.79 -13.47
CA SER A 211 -26.39 -11.79 -14.45
C SER A 211 -27.71 -12.48 -14.09
N ASN A 212 -28.56 -11.85 -13.26
CA ASN A 212 -29.83 -12.33 -12.77
C ASN A 212 -29.74 -13.59 -11.87
N SER A 213 -28.64 -13.74 -11.14
CA SER A 213 -28.50 -14.79 -10.13
C SER A 213 -29.01 -14.34 -8.77
N ASP A 214 -29.64 -15.26 -8.05
CA ASP A 214 -29.90 -15.11 -6.62
C ASP A 214 -28.59 -15.34 -5.81
N GLU A 215 -28.62 -15.09 -4.52
CA GLU A 215 -27.43 -15.25 -3.66
C GLU A 215 -26.90 -16.69 -3.64
N ALA A 216 -27.76 -17.70 -3.73
CA ALA A 216 -27.35 -19.10 -3.74
C ALA A 216 -26.57 -19.43 -5.01
N LYS A 217 -27.06 -19.01 -6.16
CA LYS A 217 -26.40 -19.17 -7.46
C LYS A 217 -25.11 -18.33 -7.53
N ALA A 218 -25.12 -17.12 -6.95
CA ALA A 218 -23.90 -16.31 -6.86
C ALA A 218 -22.83 -17.02 -6.01
N THR A 219 -23.21 -17.63 -4.88
CA THR A 219 -22.31 -18.43 -4.04
C THR A 219 -21.74 -19.63 -4.80
N GLU A 220 -22.60 -20.35 -5.53
CA GLU A 220 -22.20 -21.49 -6.36
C GLU A 220 -21.21 -21.07 -7.45
N PHE A 221 -21.53 -20.00 -8.19
CA PHE A 221 -20.67 -19.47 -9.25
C PHE A 221 -19.30 -19.03 -8.72
N VAL A 222 -19.27 -18.23 -7.64
CA VAL A 222 -18.02 -17.78 -7.03
C VAL A 222 -17.25 -18.96 -6.48
N GLY A 223 -17.93 -19.93 -5.85
CA GLY A 223 -17.32 -21.18 -5.40
C GLY A 223 -16.69 -21.97 -6.55
N LYS A 224 -17.42 -22.08 -7.70
CA LYS A 224 -16.89 -22.73 -8.91
C LYS A 224 -15.65 -21.99 -9.44
N ALA A 225 -15.68 -20.66 -9.50
CA ALA A 225 -14.53 -19.88 -9.93
C ALA A 225 -13.34 -20.07 -9.00
N TYR A 226 -13.53 -20.01 -7.67
CA TYR A 226 -12.45 -20.18 -6.71
C TYR A 226 -11.85 -21.60 -6.67
N ARG A 227 -12.56 -22.63 -7.13
CA ARG A 227 -11.95 -23.97 -7.34
C ARG A 227 -10.79 -23.94 -8.32
N ASN A 228 -10.84 -23.02 -9.27
CA ASN A 228 -9.81 -22.81 -10.28
C ASN A 228 -8.61 -21.96 -9.81
N VAL A 229 -8.58 -21.52 -8.55
CA VAL A 229 -7.46 -20.78 -7.96
C VAL A 229 -6.49 -21.76 -7.30
N PRO A 230 -5.31 -22.02 -7.86
CA PRO A 230 -4.35 -22.98 -7.30
C PRO A 230 -3.69 -22.46 -6.02
N VAL A 231 -3.49 -21.16 -5.91
CA VAL A 231 -2.81 -20.52 -4.77
C VAL A 231 -3.42 -19.16 -4.48
N LEU A 232 -3.60 -18.86 -3.19
CA LEU A 232 -3.95 -17.54 -2.68
C LEU A 232 -2.67 -16.87 -2.15
N THR A 233 -2.30 -15.75 -2.74
CA THR A 233 -1.07 -15.02 -2.36
C THR A 233 -1.33 -14.06 -1.20
N LYS A 234 -0.28 -13.62 -0.51
CA LYS A 234 -0.43 -12.74 0.66
C LYS A 234 -0.93 -11.34 0.33
N ASP A 235 -0.62 -10.85 -0.88
CA ASP A 235 -1.01 -9.51 -1.34
C ASP A 235 -1.06 -9.41 -2.87
N ALA A 236 -1.52 -8.25 -3.37
CA ALA A 236 -1.67 -7.97 -4.79
C ALA A 236 -0.36 -8.04 -5.58
N ARG A 237 0.75 -7.57 -4.99
CA ARG A 237 2.06 -7.57 -5.64
C ARG A 237 2.59 -8.99 -5.83
N GLU A 238 2.47 -9.82 -4.79
CA GLU A 238 2.84 -11.24 -4.91
C GLU A 238 1.96 -11.96 -5.93
N ALA A 239 0.65 -11.64 -6.02
CA ALA A 239 -0.21 -12.20 -7.06
C ALA A 239 0.30 -11.88 -8.47
N THR A 240 0.71 -10.64 -8.70
CA THR A 240 1.35 -10.24 -9.96
C THR A 240 2.66 -11.01 -10.20
N ASP A 241 3.50 -11.14 -9.19
CA ASP A 241 4.78 -11.85 -9.31
C ASP A 241 4.59 -13.34 -9.59
N VAL A 242 3.63 -14.00 -8.95
CA VAL A 242 3.27 -15.40 -9.21
C VAL A 242 2.77 -15.56 -10.66
N PHE A 243 1.90 -14.68 -11.11
CA PHE A 243 1.40 -14.71 -12.48
C PHE A 243 2.53 -14.38 -13.48
N VAL A 244 3.17 -13.23 -13.38
CA VAL A 244 4.10 -12.72 -14.40
C VAL A 244 5.44 -13.44 -14.37
N LYS A 245 6.09 -13.53 -13.18
CA LYS A 245 7.46 -14.03 -13.08
C LYS A 245 7.55 -15.54 -12.93
N GLN A 246 6.58 -16.17 -12.24
CA GLN A 246 6.58 -17.62 -12.04
C GLN A 246 5.75 -18.35 -13.11
N GLY A 247 5.04 -17.64 -13.99
CA GLY A 247 4.28 -18.21 -15.08
C GLY A 247 3.04 -19.01 -14.67
N GLN A 248 2.55 -18.87 -13.42
CA GLN A 248 1.40 -19.63 -12.93
C GLN A 248 0.07 -18.99 -13.34
N GLY A 249 -0.93 -19.84 -13.61
CA GLY A 249 -2.29 -19.44 -13.99
C GLY A 249 -2.42 -18.96 -15.43
N ASP A 250 -3.63 -19.06 -15.98
CA ASP A 250 -4.03 -18.55 -17.29
C ASP A 250 -4.51 -17.10 -17.18
N ALA A 251 -5.02 -16.71 -16.01
CA ALA A 251 -5.48 -15.36 -15.68
C ALA A 251 -5.06 -14.94 -14.27
N LEU A 252 -5.15 -13.63 -14.03
CA LEU A 252 -4.99 -13.01 -12.72
C LEU A 252 -6.10 -11.98 -12.55
N ILE A 253 -6.76 -11.95 -11.38
CA ILE A 253 -7.57 -10.80 -11.01
C ILE A 253 -6.74 -9.92 -10.07
N ASN A 254 -6.55 -8.67 -10.45
CA ASN A 254 -5.81 -7.70 -9.65
C ASN A 254 -6.34 -6.28 -9.88
N TYR A 255 -5.77 -5.31 -9.21
CA TYR A 255 -6.00 -3.89 -9.49
C TYR A 255 -5.59 -3.54 -10.92
N GLU A 256 -6.35 -2.64 -11.56
CA GLU A 256 -5.95 -2.04 -12.85
C GLU A 256 -4.56 -1.39 -12.77
N ASN A 257 -4.26 -0.67 -11.67
CA ASN A 257 -2.94 -0.03 -11.49
C ASN A 257 -1.76 -1.03 -11.44
N GLU A 258 -1.95 -2.23 -10.93
CA GLU A 258 -0.89 -3.26 -10.95
C GLU A 258 -0.56 -3.72 -12.37
N VAL A 259 -1.59 -3.84 -13.20
CA VAL A 259 -1.40 -4.24 -14.60
C VAL A 259 -0.72 -3.15 -15.40
N VAL A 260 -1.19 -1.90 -15.24
CA VAL A 260 -0.56 -0.73 -15.87
C VAL A 260 0.92 -0.64 -15.49
N LEU A 261 1.24 -0.83 -14.21
CA LEU A 261 2.62 -0.81 -13.74
C LEU A 261 3.44 -1.98 -14.30
N ALA A 262 2.86 -3.18 -14.42
CA ALA A 262 3.53 -4.33 -15.03
C ALA A 262 3.87 -4.06 -16.51
N GLN A 263 2.91 -3.54 -17.27
CA GLN A 263 3.15 -3.15 -18.68
C GLN A 263 4.22 -2.06 -18.81
N GLN A 264 4.22 -1.06 -17.93
CA GLN A 264 5.26 -0.01 -17.91
C GLN A 264 6.66 -0.58 -17.64
N LYS A 265 6.75 -1.71 -16.92
CA LYS A 265 8.00 -2.45 -16.68
C LYS A 265 8.37 -3.41 -17.79
N GLY A 266 7.61 -3.43 -18.89
CA GLY A 266 7.87 -4.27 -20.06
C GLY A 266 7.31 -5.69 -19.94
N GLU A 267 6.45 -5.96 -18.96
CA GLU A 267 5.82 -7.27 -18.83
C GLU A 267 4.76 -7.48 -19.93
N LYS A 268 4.82 -8.64 -20.57
CA LYS A 268 3.95 -8.99 -21.69
C LYS A 268 2.65 -9.61 -21.20
N VAL A 269 1.72 -8.75 -20.82
CA VAL A 269 0.38 -9.12 -20.34
C VAL A 269 -0.69 -8.31 -21.07
N SER A 270 -1.84 -8.93 -21.32
CA SER A 270 -3.06 -8.27 -21.76
C SER A 270 -4.04 -8.15 -20.57
N TYR A 271 -4.96 -7.20 -20.62
CA TYR A 271 -6.00 -7.14 -19.60
C TYR A 271 -7.32 -6.60 -20.15
N ILE A 272 -8.36 -6.89 -19.41
CA ILE A 272 -9.71 -6.43 -19.65
C ILE A 272 -10.21 -5.81 -18.35
N VAL A 273 -10.85 -4.66 -18.43
CA VAL A 273 -11.68 -4.10 -17.37
C VAL A 273 -13.12 -4.46 -17.70
N PRO A 274 -13.72 -5.44 -17.01
CA PRO A 274 -15.10 -5.86 -17.33
C PRO A 274 -16.11 -4.74 -17.05
N ASP A 275 -17.18 -4.67 -17.84
CA ASP A 275 -18.23 -3.64 -17.73
C ASP A 275 -18.97 -3.68 -16.39
N VAL A 276 -19.16 -4.87 -15.81
CA VAL A 276 -19.66 -5.04 -14.45
C VAL A 276 -18.46 -5.11 -13.51
N ASN A 277 -18.30 -4.11 -12.66
CA ASN A 277 -17.12 -3.97 -11.82
C ASN A 277 -17.45 -3.35 -10.45
N ILE A 278 -16.45 -3.04 -9.66
CA ILE A 278 -16.58 -2.35 -8.38
C ILE A 278 -15.55 -1.22 -8.29
N SER A 279 -15.99 -0.06 -7.76
CA SER A 279 -15.06 1.02 -7.40
C SER A 279 -14.20 0.56 -6.23
N ILE A 280 -12.92 0.56 -6.45
CA ILE A 280 -11.93 0.23 -5.43
C ILE A 280 -11.44 1.53 -4.84
N ASP A 281 -11.95 1.87 -3.68
CA ASP A 281 -11.69 3.11 -2.98
C ASP A 281 -10.68 2.88 -1.86
N ASN A 282 -9.53 3.55 -1.95
CA ASN A 282 -8.42 3.36 -1.01
C ASN A 282 -8.29 4.58 -0.11
N PRO A 283 -8.63 4.45 1.18
CA PRO A 283 -8.59 5.55 2.13
C PRO A 283 -7.20 5.79 2.71
N ILE A 284 -7.00 7.01 3.17
CA ILE A 284 -5.85 7.47 3.93
C ILE A 284 -6.32 8.14 5.22
N ALA A 285 -5.56 7.96 6.30
CA ALA A 285 -5.83 8.63 7.58
C ALA A 285 -4.54 8.90 8.34
N ALA A 286 -4.54 9.95 9.16
CA ALA A 286 -3.54 10.14 10.19
C ALA A 286 -3.83 9.17 11.36
N VAL A 287 -2.78 8.68 12.02
CA VAL A 287 -2.91 7.86 13.22
C VAL A 287 -2.74 8.79 14.42
N ASP A 288 -3.84 9.35 14.92
CA ASP A 288 -3.86 10.46 15.86
C ASP A 288 -3.01 10.23 17.10
N LYS A 289 -3.12 9.05 17.71
CA LYS A 289 -2.35 8.69 18.90
C LYS A 289 -0.84 8.73 18.66
N ASN A 290 -0.40 8.25 17.50
CA ASN A 290 1.02 8.21 17.15
C ASN A 290 1.52 9.59 16.73
N THR A 291 0.76 10.32 15.92
CA THR A 291 1.12 11.69 15.50
C THR A 291 1.21 12.64 16.70
N ALA A 292 0.32 12.49 17.70
CA ALA A 292 0.40 13.23 18.96
C ALA A 292 1.66 12.85 19.78
N LYS A 293 1.94 11.55 19.88
CA LYS A 293 3.12 11.03 20.58
C LYS A 293 4.44 11.53 19.95
N HIS A 294 4.52 11.53 18.61
CA HIS A 294 5.72 11.90 17.86
C HIS A 294 5.84 13.41 17.61
N GLY A 295 4.77 14.19 17.87
CA GLY A 295 4.72 15.61 17.52
C GLY A 295 4.67 15.85 16.01
N THR A 296 4.18 14.89 15.23
CA THR A 296 4.20 14.87 13.75
C THR A 296 2.86 15.29 13.12
N LYS A 297 1.83 15.60 13.93
CA LYS A 297 0.45 15.84 13.44
C LYS A 297 0.39 16.82 12.28
N ALA A 298 1.00 18.01 12.42
CA ALA A 298 0.93 19.05 11.40
C ALA A 298 1.53 18.61 10.07
N VAL A 299 2.67 17.89 10.09
CA VAL A 299 3.32 17.42 8.86
C VAL A 299 2.60 16.21 8.26
N ALA A 300 2.01 15.33 9.09
CA ALA A 300 1.20 14.21 8.63
C ALA A 300 -0.07 14.68 7.90
N GLU A 301 -0.81 15.63 8.49
CA GLU A 301 -1.98 16.23 7.85
C GLU A 301 -1.62 16.98 6.57
N ALA A 302 -0.51 17.72 6.55
CA ALA A 302 -0.04 18.40 5.36
C ALA A 302 0.34 17.41 4.25
N PHE A 303 0.99 16.29 4.59
CA PHE A 303 1.29 15.23 3.64
C PHE A 303 0.00 14.64 3.06
N ILE A 304 -0.98 14.28 3.89
CA ILE A 304 -2.25 13.74 3.42
C ILE A 304 -2.94 14.75 2.50
N LYS A 305 -3.03 16.02 2.88
CA LYS A 305 -3.62 17.09 2.03
C LYS A 305 -2.88 17.23 0.70
N PHE A 306 -1.55 17.13 0.71
CA PHE A 306 -0.75 17.19 -0.51
C PHE A 306 -1.10 16.06 -1.49
N LEU A 307 -1.42 14.86 -1.01
CA LEU A 307 -1.79 13.74 -1.87
C LEU A 307 -3.05 13.97 -2.71
N TYR A 308 -3.93 14.91 -2.33
CA TYR A 308 -5.10 15.33 -3.13
C TYR A 308 -4.78 16.44 -4.14
N SER A 309 -3.59 17.03 -4.12
CA SER A 309 -3.19 18.07 -5.06
C SER A 309 -3.12 17.52 -6.49
N PRO A 310 -3.31 18.38 -7.51
CA PRO A 310 -3.13 17.96 -8.89
C PRO A 310 -1.75 17.33 -9.15
N GLU A 311 -0.70 17.87 -8.55
CA GLU A 311 0.67 17.37 -8.69
C GLU A 311 0.81 15.92 -8.19
N ALA A 312 0.32 15.61 -7.00
CA ALA A 312 0.36 14.26 -6.45
C ALA A 312 -0.56 13.31 -7.21
N GLN A 313 -1.76 13.76 -7.57
CA GLN A 313 -2.73 12.96 -8.30
C GLN A 313 -2.28 12.61 -9.72
N GLN A 314 -1.49 13.45 -10.38
CA GLN A 314 -0.84 13.10 -11.64
C GLN A 314 0.15 11.94 -11.47
N GLU A 315 0.95 11.92 -10.40
CA GLU A 315 1.87 10.81 -10.14
C GLU A 315 1.10 9.51 -9.83
N PHE A 316 0.01 9.59 -9.06
CA PHE A 316 -0.87 8.43 -8.86
C PHE A 316 -1.46 7.94 -10.19
N ALA A 317 -1.92 8.84 -11.05
CA ALA A 317 -2.49 8.48 -12.35
C ALA A 317 -1.44 7.85 -13.29
N LYS A 318 -0.21 8.35 -13.31
CA LYS A 318 0.91 7.73 -14.04
C LYS A 318 1.21 6.32 -13.52
N ALA A 319 1.14 6.13 -12.20
CA ALA A 319 1.32 4.83 -11.57
C ALA A 319 0.13 3.86 -11.72
N GLY A 320 -0.91 4.25 -12.48
CA GLY A 320 -2.03 3.38 -12.83
C GLY A 320 -3.30 3.58 -12.00
N PHE A 321 -3.31 4.45 -11.01
CA PHE A 321 -4.52 4.75 -10.23
C PHE A 321 -5.45 5.70 -10.98
N ARG A 322 -6.75 5.51 -10.82
CA ARG A 322 -7.76 6.45 -11.32
C ARG A 322 -7.75 7.69 -10.44
N PRO A 323 -7.52 8.90 -11.01
CA PRO A 323 -7.39 10.11 -10.21
C PRO A 323 -8.69 10.47 -9.49
N VAL A 324 -8.58 10.87 -8.22
CA VAL A 324 -9.71 11.39 -7.45
C VAL A 324 -9.86 12.92 -7.61
N ASN A 325 -8.81 13.59 -8.09
CA ASN A 325 -8.86 15.03 -8.42
C ASN A 325 -9.55 15.23 -9.77
N PRO A 326 -10.65 16.01 -9.84
CA PRO A 326 -11.44 16.15 -11.06
C PRO A 326 -10.69 16.86 -12.21
N GLU A 327 -9.75 17.75 -11.89
CA GLU A 327 -8.94 18.45 -12.89
C GLU A 327 -7.97 17.50 -13.57
N VAL A 328 -7.36 16.60 -12.79
CA VAL A 328 -6.45 15.57 -13.30
C VAL A 328 -7.24 14.52 -14.11
N ALA A 329 -8.39 14.10 -13.61
CA ALA A 329 -9.24 13.12 -14.29
C ALA A 329 -9.71 13.58 -15.69
N LYS A 330 -9.86 14.91 -15.91
CA LYS A 330 -10.26 15.51 -17.19
C LYS A 330 -9.09 15.71 -18.15
N GLN A 331 -7.85 15.57 -17.73
CA GLN A 331 -6.71 15.65 -18.63
C GLN A 331 -6.80 14.54 -19.69
N LYS A 332 -6.63 14.89 -20.96
CA LYS A 332 -6.86 14.01 -22.10
C LYS A 332 -6.15 12.65 -21.91
N GLU A 333 -4.90 12.67 -21.48
CA GLU A 333 -4.10 11.47 -21.22
C GLU A 333 -4.80 10.51 -20.24
N PHE A 334 -5.35 11.03 -19.14
CA PHE A 334 -5.97 10.20 -18.11
C PHE A 334 -7.42 9.84 -18.42
N ALA A 335 -8.16 10.72 -19.08
CA ALA A 335 -9.52 10.43 -19.51
C ALA A 335 -9.56 9.31 -20.57
N GLU A 336 -8.59 9.28 -21.50
CA GLU A 336 -8.46 8.19 -22.48
C GLU A 336 -7.96 6.89 -21.83
N LYS A 337 -7.05 6.97 -20.87
CA LYS A 337 -6.47 5.82 -20.18
C LYS A 337 -7.47 5.14 -19.23
N TYR A 338 -8.34 5.91 -18.59
CA TYR A 338 -9.27 5.45 -17.56
C TYR A 338 -10.73 5.75 -17.94
N PRO A 339 -11.28 5.10 -18.97
CA PRO A 339 -12.64 5.34 -19.39
C PRO A 339 -13.64 5.01 -18.28
N GLU A 340 -14.81 5.65 -18.33
CA GLU A 340 -15.90 5.40 -17.41
C GLU A 340 -16.43 3.96 -17.55
N ILE A 341 -16.75 3.33 -16.43
CA ILE A 341 -17.28 1.98 -16.36
C ILE A 341 -18.80 2.08 -16.08
N LYS A 342 -19.61 1.55 -16.98
CA LYS A 342 -21.07 1.73 -16.96
C LYS A 342 -21.76 1.09 -15.76
N ASN A 343 -21.31 -0.08 -15.32
CA ASN A 343 -21.92 -0.85 -14.24
C ASN A 343 -20.94 -0.97 -13.06
N LEU A 344 -20.55 0.18 -12.52
CA LEU A 344 -19.62 0.28 -11.42
C LEU A 344 -20.38 0.27 -10.08
N ALA A 345 -20.31 -0.83 -9.35
CA ALA A 345 -20.81 -0.90 -7.98
C ALA A 345 -19.84 -0.18 -7.03
N THR A 346 -20.34 0.17 -5.86
CA THR A 346 -19.55 0.70 -4.73
C THR A 346 -19.72 -0.22 -3.53
N ILE A 347 -18.97 0.01 -2.47
CA ILE A 347 -19.14 -0.76 -1.23
C ILE A 347 -20.53 -0.54 -0.59
N ASP A 348 -21.18 0.59 -0.89
CA ASP A 348 -22.52 0.90 -0.37
C ASP A 348 -23.59 0.00 -0.97
N ASP A 349 -23.40 -0.49 -2.20
CA ASP A 349 -24.27 -1.50 -2.82
C ASP A 349 -24.26 -2.84 -2.05
N PHE A 350 -23.23 -3.07 -1.24
CA PHE A 350 -23.11 -4.21 -0.32
C PHE A 350 -23.47 -3.84 1.13
N GLY A 351 -24.05 -2.65 1.33
CA GLY A 351 -24.44 -2.13 2.65
C GLY A 351 -23.28 -1.63 3.50
N GLY A 352 -22.18 -1.25 2.86
CA GLY A 352 -20.96 -0.76 3.49
C GLY A 352 -20.04 -1.88 3.98
N TRP A 353 -18.81 -1.50 4.37
CA TRP A 353 -17.78 -2.46 4.78
C TRP A 353 -18.19 -3.33 5.97
N SER A 354 -18.95 -2.81 6.93
CA SER A 354 -19.37 -3.60 8.10
C SER A 354 -20.20 -4.81 7.70
N LYS A 355 -21.22 -4.61 6.83
CA LYS A 355 -22.08 -5.69 6.34
C LYS A 355 -21.33 -6.61 5.38
N ALA A 356 -20.54 -6.06 4.46
CA ALA A 356 -19.75 -6.86 3.52
C ALA A 356 -18.73 -7.75 4.27
N GLN A 357 -18.04 -7.22 5.29
CA GLN A 357 -17.12 -7.99 6.11
C GLN A 357 -17.82 -9.14 6.84
N ALA A 358 -18.97 -8.88 7.47
CA ALA A 358 -19.71 -9.91 8.18
C ALA A 358 -20.22 -11.01 7.24
N LYS A 359 -20.77 -10.61 6.08
CA LYS A 359 -21.39 -11.55 5.12
C LYS A 359 -20.38 -12.41 4.39
N PHE A 360 -19.24 -11.83 3.97
CA PHE A 360 -18.34 -12.47 3.03
C PHE A 360 -17.02 -12.92 3.64
N PHE A 361 -16.47 -12.21 4.63
CA PHE A 361 -15.06 -12.35 5.03
C PHE A 361 -14.85 -12.60 6.53
N GLY A 362 -15.90 -12.54 7.34
CA GLY A 362 -15.86 -12.94 8.75
C GLY A 362 -15.53 -14.42 8.90
N ASP A 363 -15.25 -14.86 10.11
CA ASP A 363 -14.98 -16.27 10.39
C ASP A 363 -16.25 -17.11 10.12
N GLY A 364 -16.11 -18.15 9.33
CA GLY A 364 -17.21 -19.00 8.88
C GLY A 364 -18.15 -18.36 7.83
N ALA A 365 -17.85 -17.14 7.34
CA ALA A 365 -18.62 -16.46 6.32
C ALA A 365 -18.47 -17.11 4.93
N ILE A 366 -19.12 -16.55 3.92
CA ILE A 366 -19.23 -17.15 2.57
C ILE A 366 -17.86 -17.54 1.99
N PHE A 367 -16.84 -16.71 2.14
CA PHE A 367 -15.50 -17.05 1.64
C PHE A 367 -14.92 -18.31 2.31
N ASP A 368 -15.06 -18.44 3.62
CA ASP A 368 -14.58 -19.62 4.36
C ASP A 368 -15.35 -20.88 3.96
N GLN A 369 -16.67 -20.78 3.75
CA GLN A 369 -17.50 -21.87 3.25
C GLN A 369 -17.05 -22.33 1.86
N ILE A 370 -16.78 -21.39 0.94
CA ILE A 370 -16.24 -21.67 -0.39
C ILE A 370 -14.88 -22.40 -0.29
N GLN A 371 -13.97 -21.94 0.58
CA GLN A 371 -12.66 -22.60 0.74
C GLN A 371 -12.77 -24.00 1.36
N THR A 372 -13.70 -24.21 2.29
CA THR A 372 -13.95 -25.52 2.88
C THR A 372 -14.48 -26.52 1.84
N ASN A 373 -15.37 -26.06 0.96
CA ASN A 373 -15.97 -26.87 -0.11
C ASN A 373 -15.06 -27.06 -1.34
N LYS A 374 -13.89 -26.48 -1.34
CA LYS A 374 -12.88 -26.64 -2.40
C LYS A 374 -12.15 -27.97 -2.31
N LYS A 375 -12.09 -28.55 -1.11
CA LYS A 375 -11.46 -29.86 -0.82
C LYS A 375 -12.38 -30.98 -1.26
#